data_68e7bd7f81c35923bbb52fae0f594a76
#
_entry.id   68e7bd7f81c35923bbb52fae0f594a76
#
_cell.length_a   1.000
_cell.length_b   1.000
_cell.length_c   1.000
_cell.angle_alpha   90.00
_cell.angle_beta   90.00
_cell.angle_gamma   90.00
#
_symmetry.space_group_name_H-M   'P 1'
#
loop_
_entity.id
_entity.type
_entity.pdbx_description
1 polymer ?
#
loop_
_entity_poly.entity_id
_entity_poly.type
_entity_poly.pdbx_seq_one_letter_code
_entity_poly.pdbx_strand_id
1 'polypeptide(L)'
;MKFPSLRSSFCALIAITFTFTSASSQAETRCPGNVAGLRPRIVARALIVIPVKVNNAGPFDFIVDTGSQITVIDPTLASELRLKLLGSAGLVSVSGIAQASVGILDLIEADKHAVKKAYVVVQDLGAIREADAHIRGVLGLNFLSHFGLLIDYRHDLLCLDETAGLQDSVRGEHIALVSPRKSGGEVPFTERLVVAVQLSGTGRREIRLQLDSGSDGPILYADNSESKQQLLQRAELQGPEVGDARRAFAVLPPQDMNIGSHIVRKVPFVTPANRSQNVPDREEDGILPTVLFQSVFVSYSDHFVIFDPK
;
A
#
# COMPACT_ATOMS: atom_id res chain seq x y z
N MET A 1 -93.41 26.73 3.80
CA MET A 1 -92.60 25.65 4.39
C MET A 1 -91.09 26.01 4.23
N LYS A 2 -90.48 26.42 5.32
CA LYS A 2 -89.02 26.83 5.34
C LYS A 2 -88.24 25.65 5.84
N PHE A 3 -87.20 25.21 5.08
CA PHE A 3 -86.19 24.25 5.52
C PHE A 3 -85.04 24.99 6.13
N PRO A 4 -84.44 24.51 7.24
CA PRO A 4 -83.30 25.15 7.86
C PRO A 4 -81.95 24.64 7.22
N SER A 5 -81.04 25.59 7.08
CA SER A 5 -79.71 25.38 6.57
C SER A 5 -78.83 24.63 7.57
N LEU A 6 -78.13 23.52 7.14
CA LEU A 6 -77.14 22.81 7.87
C LEU A 6 -75.82 23.58 7.73
N ARG A 7 -75.27 24.04 8.83
CA ARG A 7 -73.90 24.58 8.90
C ARG A 7 -72.89 23.40 9.01
N SER A 8 -72.06 23.26 8.01
CA SER A 8 -70.95 22.29 7.99
C SER A 8 -69.81 22.88 8.74
N SER A 9 -69.42 22.30 9.90
CA SER A 9 -68.19 22.61 10.65
C SER A 9 -67.01 21.85 10.02
N PHE A 10 -66.09 22.57 9.37
CA PHE A 10 -64.87 22.03 8.93
C PHE A 10 -63.89 21.93 10.15
N CYS A 11 -63.62 20.71 10.62
CA CYS A 11 -62.55 20.42 11.53
C CYS A 11 -61.27 20.31 10.69
N ALA A 12 -60.38 21.31 10.80
CA ALA A 12 -59.05 21.26 10.21
C ALA A 12 -58.15 20.34 11.07
N LEU A 13 -57.88 19.14 10.55
CA LEU A 13 -56.86 18.26 11.10
C LEU A 13 -55.46 18.80 10.68
N ILE A 14 -54.73 19.37 11.63
CA ILE A 14 -53.32 19.73 11.45
C ILE A 14 -52.54 18.44 11.61
N ALA A 15 -52.10 17.85 10.50
CA ALA A 15 -51.14 16.75 10.48
C ALA A 15 -49.75 17.30 10.74
N ILE A 16 -49.25 17.14 11.96
CA ILE A 16 -47.83 17.41 12.31
C ILE A 16 -46.99 16.26 11.77
N THR A 17 -46.37 16.45 10.62
CA THR A 17 -45.36 15.53 10.10
C THR A 17 -44.03 15.73 10.85
N PHE A 18 -43.74 14.80 11.77
CA PHE A 18 -42.39 14.68 12.34
C PHE A 18 -41.45 14.10 11.29
N THR A 19 -40.66 14.94 10.65
CA THR A 19 -39.53 14.49 9.87
C THR A 19 -38.41 14.03 10.82
N PHE A 20 -38.33 12.71 11.03
CA PHE A 20 -37.13 12.11 11.64
C PHE A 20 -35.98 12.26 10.66
N THR A 21 -35.15 13.28 10.86
CA THR A 21 -33.84 13.31 10.27
C THR A 21 -33.00 12.25 10.99
N SER A 22 -32.88 11.08 10.38
CA SER A 22 -31.89 10.07 10.79
C SER A 22 -30.52 10.68 10.53
N ALA A 23 -29.95 11.33 11.53
CA ALA A 23 -28.52 11.58 11.56
C ALA A 23 -27.87 10.19 11.64
N SER A 24 -27.40 9.67 10.52
CA SER A 24 -26.49 8.54 10.53
C SER A 24 -25.22 9.05 11.21
N SER A 25 -25.09 8.74 12.50
CA SER A 25 -23.83 8.83 13.21
C SER A 25 -22.88 7.89 12.47
N GLN A 26 -22.06 8.44 11.58
CA GLN A 26 -20.87 7.76 11.14
C GLN A 26 -20.03 7.60 12.41
N ALA A 27 -20.02 6.39 12.95
CA ALA A 27 -19.11 6.05 14.02
C ALA A 27 -17.71 6.43 13.52
N GLU A 28 -17.08 7.40 14.17
CA GLU A 28 -15.71 7.77 13.87
C GLU A 28 -14.89 6.50 13.94
N THR A 29 -14.28 6.16 12.82
CA THR A 29 -13.39 5.01 12.74
C THR A 29 -12.14 5.39 13.52
N ARG A 30 -11.93 4.76 14.67
CA ARG A 30 -10.79 5.05 15.55
C ARG A 30 -9.78 3.93 15.48
N CYS A 31 -8.55 4.33 15.29
CA CYS A 31 -7.38 3.48 15.45
C CYS A 31 -7.08 3.26 16.93
N PRO A 32 -6.27 2.25 17.28
CA PRO A 32 -5.71 2.12 18.62
C PRO A 32 -5.08 3.45 19.08
N GLY A 33 -5.09 3.72 20.41
CA GLY A 33 -4.55 4.96 20.98
C GLY A 33 -5.38 6.21 20.70
N ASN A 34 -6.67 6.07 20.31
CA ASN A 34 -7.56 7.16 19.91
C ASN A 34 -7.07 7.99 18.72
N VAL A 35 -6.16 7.44 17.92
CA VAL A 35 -5.70 8.04 16.66
C VAL A 35 -6.86 8.03 15.65
N ALA A 36 -7.03 9.13 14.91
CA ALA A 36 -8.03 9.17 13.84
C ALA A 36 -7.62 8.19 12.72
N GLY A 37 -8.57 7.41 12.23
CA GLY A 37 -8.35 6.45 11.16
C GLY A 37 -8.94 6.91 9.85
N LEU A 38 -8.29 6.52 8.75
CA LEU A 38 -8.77 6.63 7.39
C LEU A 38 -9.51 5.36 7.02
N ARG A 39 -10.63 5.48 6.30
CA ARG A 39 -11.26 4.33 5.63
C ARG A 39 -10.77 4.29 4.19
N PRO A 40 -9.84 3.41 3.86
CA PRO A 40 -9.38 3.27 2.49
C PRO A 40 -10.43 2.56 1.63
N ARG A 41 -10.32 2.71 0.32
CA ARG A 41 -10.97 1.85 -0.65
C ARG A 41 -9.99 0.72 -1.03
N ILE A 42 -10.41 -0.53 -0.86
CA ILE A 42 -9.58 -1.68 -1.24
C ILE A 42 -9.90 -2.06 -2.69
N VAL A 43 -8.88 -2.04 -3.54
CA VAL A 43 -8.95 -2.37 -4.97
C VAL A 43 -8.23 -3.68 -5.22
N ALA A 44 -8.76 -4.52 -6.11
CA ALA A 44 -8.21 -5.83 -6.46
C ALA A 44 -7.90 -6.72 -5.23
N ARG A 45 -8.63 -6.53 -4.12
CA ARG A 45 -8.51 -7.24 -2.83
C ARG A 45 -7.22 -6.98 -2.05
N ALA A 46 -6.32 -6.13 -2.52
CA ALA A 46 -5.02 -5.90 -1.91
C ALA A 46 -4.63 -4.42 -1.84
N LEU A 47 -4.88 -3.67 -2.91
CA LEU A 47 -4.38 -2.31 -3.03
C LEU A 47 -5.22 -1.33 -2.20
N ILE A 48 -4.55 -0.59 -1.35
CA ILE A 48 -5.13 0.38 -0.42
C ILE A 48 -5.14 1.74 -1.09
N VAL A 49 -6.32 2.27 -1.40
CA VAL A 49 -6.49 3.57 -2.08
C VAL A 49 -7.05 4.59 -1.11
N ILE A 50 -6.40 5.73 -1.00
CA ILE A 50 -6.82 6.87 -0.17
C ILE A 50 -6.86 8.18 -0.97
N PRO A 51 -7.69 9.14 -0.56
CA PRO A 51 -7.67 10.48 -1.11
C PRO A 51 -6.45 11.26 -0.62
N VAL A 52 -5.67 11.83 -1.53
CA VAL A 52 -4.45 12.60 -1.27
C VAL A 52 -4.56 13.96 -1.97
N LYS A 53 -4.22 15.03 -1.27
CA LYS A 53 -4.02 16.35 -1.88
C LYS A 53 -2.54 16.57 -2.14
N VAL A 54 -2.24 17.20 -3.27
CA VAL A 54 -0.88 17.56 -3.68
C VAL A 54 -0.85 19.03 -4.11
N ASN A 55 0.04 19.83 -3.51
CA ASN A 55 0.14 21.28 -3.75
C ASN A 55 -1.22 22.00 -3.65
N ASN A 56 -2.03 21.66 -2.64
CA ASN A 56 -3.41 22.14 -2.42
C ASN A 56 -4.44 21.78 -3.51
N ALA A 57 -4.09 20.94 -4.48
CA ALA A 57 -5.01 20.40 -5.49
C ALA A 57 -5.51 18.99 -5.08
N GLY A 58 -6.67 18.61 -5.57
CA GLY A 58 -7.28 17.32 -5.29
C GLY A 58 -8.52 17.41 -4.39
N PRO A 59 -8.94 16.33 -3.69
CA PRO A 59 -8.18 15.09 -3.52
C PRO A 59 -8.10 14.23 -4.78
N PHE A 60 -7.01 13.49 -4.92
CA PHE A 60 -6.77 12.50 -5.96
C PHE A 60 -6.62 11.11 -5.31
N ASP A 61 -6.96 10.06 -6.02
CA ASP A 61 -6.81 8.68 -5.55
C ASP A 61 -5.35 8.22 -5.66
N PHE A 62 -4.75 7.83 -4.54
CA PHE A 62 -3.40 7.31 -4.44
C PHE A 62 -3.40 5.93 -3.79
N ILE A 63 -2.57 5.02 -4.31
CA ILE A 63 -2.25 3.76 -3.64
C ILE A 63 -1.28 4.04 -2.49
N VAL A 64 -1.52 3.44 -1.32
CA VAL A 64 -0.55 3.38 -0.22
C VAL A 64 0.40 2.22 -0.48
N ASP A 65 1.69 2.52 -0.67
CA ASP A 65 2.67 1.54 -1.13
C ASP A 65 3.96 1.61 -0.32
N THR A 66 4.11 0.67 0.61
CA THR A 66 5.33 0.50 1.41
C THR A 66 6.48 -0.12 0.62
N GLY A 67 6.21 -0.69 -0.56
CA GLY A 67 7.19 -1.20 -1.50
C GLY A 67 7.87 -0.09 -2.32
N SER A 68 7.25 1.09 -2.40
CA SER A 68 7.79 2.24 -3.12
C SER A 68 8.59 3.16 -2.21
N GLN A 69 9.88 3.36 -2.50
CA GLN A 69 10.77 4.24 -1.72
C GLN A 69 10.42 5.73 -1.88
N ILE A 70 9.74 6.07 -2.97
CA ILE A 70 9.42 7.45 -3.36
C ILE A 70 8.00 7.52 -3.91
N THR A 71 7.30 8.60 -3.65
CA THR A 71 5.96 8.85 -4.19
C THR A 71 6.01 9.00 -5.71
N VAL A 72 5.05 8.39 -6.40
CA VAL A 72 4.91 8.43 -7.87
C VAL A 72 3.62 9.15 -8.23
N ILE A 73 3.66 10.00 -9.25
CA ILE A 73 2.47 10.62 -9.85
C ILE A 73 2.40 10.35 -11.35
N ASP A 74 1.19 10.27 -11.91
CA ASP A 74 1.02 10.09 -13.33
C ASP A 74 1.43 11.38 -14.13
N PRO A 75 1.83 11.25 -15.40
CA PRO A 75 2.27 12.38 -16.21
C PRO A 75 1.19 13.46 -16.41
N THR A 76 -0.09 13.06 -16.43
CA THR A 76 -1.21 14.00 -16.57
C THR A 76 -1.34 14.85 -15.31
N LEU A 77 -1.28 14.24 -14.12
CA LEU A 77 -1.29 14.98 -12.85
C LEU A 77 -0.08 15.89 -12.72
N ALA A 78 1.12 15.43 -13.11
CA ALA A 78 2.32 16.27 -13.11
C ALA A 78 2.14 17.52 -14.00
N SER A 79 1.50 17.37 -15.16
CA SER A 79 1.18 18.46 -16.08
C SER A 79 0.13 19.42 -15.50
N GLU A 80 -0.96 18.90 -14.92
CA GLU A 80 -2.00 19.69 -14.25
C GLU A 80 -1.44 20.55 -13.12
N LEU A 81 -0.51 20.00 -12.34
CA LEU A 81 0.18 20.68 -11.25
C LEU A 81 1.29 21.62 -11.75
N ARG A 82 1.60 21.64 -13.04
CA ARG A 82 2.74 22.36 -13.62
C ARG A 82 4.04 22.04 -12.86
N LEU A 83 4.23 20.76 -12.55
CA LEU A 83 5.37 20.31 -11.75
C LEU A 83 6.69 20.68 -12.40
N LYS A 84 7.56 21.36 -11.66
CA LYS A 84 8.92 21.64 -12.12
C LYS A 84 9.76 20.38 -12.00
N LEU A 85 10.23 19.88 -13.16
CA LEU A 85 11.14 18.75 -13.22
C LEU A 85 12.58 19.21 -12.92
N LEU A 86 13.31 18.40 -12.17
CA LEU A 86 14.68 18.66 -11.71
C LEU A 86 15.70 17.83 -12.50
N GLY A 87 15.28 16.67 -13.05
CA GLY A 87 16.15 15.73 -13.73
C GLY A 87 15.46 14.40 -13.93
N SER A 88 16.23 13.32 -14.05
CA SER A 88 15.74 11.95 -14.14
C SER A 88 16.49 11.02 -13.19
N ALA A 89 15.82 9.94 -12.75
CA ALA A 89 16.41 8.90 -11.94
C ALA A 89 16.06 7.52 -12.51
N GLY A 90 16.95 6.54 -12.29
CA GLY A 90 16.67 5.15 -12.59
C GLY A 90 15.80 4.55 -11.50
N LEU A 91 14.66 3.99 -11.88
CA LEU A 91 13.77 3.25 -10.98
C LEU A 91 13.94 1.76 -11.21
N VAL A 92 14.12 1.03 -10.14
CA VAL A 92 14.15 -0.43 -10.14
C VAL A 92 12.78 -0.95 -9.73
N SER A 93 12.15 -1.70 -10.62
CA SER A 93 10.86 -2.37 -10.36
C SER A 93 10.99 -3.89 -10.54
N VAL A 94 9.94 -4.63 -10.29
CA VAL A 94 9.88 -6.09 -10.56
C VAL A 94 10.15 -6.39 -12.04
N SER A 95 9.73 -5.50 -12.94
CA SER A 95 9.86 -5.67 -14.40
C SER A 95 11.19 -5.15 -14.98
N GLY A 96 12.06 -4.53 -14.18
CA GLY A 96 13.36 -4.02 -14.65
C GLY A 96 13.66 -2.60 -14.21
N ILE A 97 14.58 -1.95 -14.93
CA ILE A 97 15.00 -0.57 -14.69
C ILE A 97 14.32 0.33 -15.73
N ALA A 98 13.72 1.42 -15.28
CA ALA A 98 13.16 2.47 -16.13
C ALA A 98 13.74 3.82 -15.71
N GLN A 99 13.93 4.73 -16.67
CA GLN A 99 14.22 6.14 -16.40
C GLN A 99 12.91 6.89 -16.19
N ALA A 100 12.85 7.68 -15.13
CA ALA A 100 11.69 8.51 -14.84
C ALA A 100 12.10 9.93 -14.44
N SER A 101 11.27 10.91 -14.78
CA SER A 101 11.50 12.30 -14.40
C SER A 101 11.28 12.50 -12.91
N VAL A 102 12.11 13.33 -12.28
CA VAL A 102 12.03 13.67 -10.86
C VAL A 102 11.58 15.12 -10.70
N GLY A 103 10.68 15.36 -9.76
CA GLY A 103 10.24 16.69 -9.35
C GLY A 103 10.13 16.82 -7.84
N ILE A 104 9.69 17.97 -7.37
CA ILE A 104 9.37 18.23 -5.94
C ILE A 104 7.95 18.75 -5.85
N LEU A 105 7.15 18.11 -5.00
CA LEU A 105 5.89 18.66 -4.52
C LEU A 105 6.16 19.51 -3.27
N ASP A 106 5.58 20.68 -3.22
CA ASP A 106 5.69 21.56 -2.05
C ASP A 106 4.96 20.99 -0.84
N LEU A 107 3.87 20.25 -1.10
CA LEU A 107 3.02 19.68 -0.07
C LEU A 107 2.31 18.43 -0.56
N ILE A 108 2.34 17.36 0.24
CA ILE A 108 1.50 16.16 0.11
C ILE A 108 0.68 16.04 1.39
N GLU A 109 -0.63 15.85 1.27
CA GLU A 109 -1.55 15.75 2.41
C GLU A 109 -2.44 14.50 2.26
N ALA A 110 -2.48 13.68 3.30
CA ALA A 110 -3.41 12.58 3.45
C ALA A 110 -4.18 12.78 4.76
N ASP A 111 -5.46 13.13 4.68
CA ASP A 111 -6.29 13.58 5.81
C ASP A 111 -5.61 14.78 6.52
N LYS A 112 -5.30 14.65 7.80
CA LYS A 112 -4.63 15.67 8.62
C LYS A 112 -3.09 15.62 8.55
N HIS A 113 -2.54 14.60 7.91
CA HIS A 113 -1.10 14.35 7.85
C HIS A 113 -0.49 15.04 6.62
N ALA A 114 0.64 15.71 6.80
CA ALA A 114 1.24 16.52 5.74
C ALA A 114 2.77 16.40 5.71
N VAL A 115 3.33 16.24 4.51
CA VAL A 115 4.77 16.25 4.28
C VAL A 115 5.09 17.34 3.26
N LYS A 116 6.08 18.16 3.59
CA LYS A 116 6.53 19.29 2.75
C LYS A 116 7.78 18.92 1.99
N LYS A 117 7.93 19.52 0.78
CA LYS A 117 9.15 19.38 -0.06
C LYS A 117 9.50 17.93 -0.37
N ALA A 118 8.49 17.12 -0.71
CA ALA A 118 8.66 15.72 -1.06
C ALA A 118 9.13 15.56 -2.50
N TYR A 119 10.22 14.80 -2.71
CA TYR A 119 10.60 14.35 -4.03
C TYR A 119 9.55 13.39 -4.58
N VAL A 120 9.26 13.51 -5.86
CA VAL A 120 8.34 12.61 -6.56
C VAL A 120 8.89 12.22 -7.91
N VAL A 121 8.46 11.07 -8.36
CA VAL A 121 8.77 10.55 -9.67
C VAL A 121 7.53 10.64 -10.56
N VAL A 122 7.72 11.04 -11.81
CA VAL A 122 6.66 11.07 -12.82
C VAL A 122 6.79 9.83 -13.69
N GLN A 123 5.81 8.94 -13.59
CA GLN A 123 5.80 7.68 -14.32
C GLN A 123 4.38 7.30 -14.75
N ASP A 124 4.26 6.66 -15.92
CA ASP A 124 2.98 6.10 -16.35
C ASP A 124 2.52 4.97 -15.41
N LEU A 125 1.27 5.09 -14.95
CA LEU A 125 0.60 4.15 -14.07
C LEU A 125 -0.36 3.22 -14.82
N GLY A 126 -0.19 3.02 -16.13
CA GLY A 126 -1.10 2.27 -16.98
C GLY A 126 -1.47 0.91 -16.43
N ALA A 127 -0.48 0.13 -15.97
CA ALA A 127 -0.71 -1.19 -15.36
C ALA A 127 -1.54 -1.15 -14.06
N ILE A 128 -1.38 -0.09 -13.26
CA ILE A 128 -2.15 0.12 -12.03
C ILE A 128 -3.57 0.57 -12.36
N ARG A 129 -3.72 1.43 -13.38
CA ARG A 129 -5.02 1.92 -13.86
C ARG A 129 -5.88 0.85 -14.53
N GLU A 130 -5.32 -0.29 -14.92
CA GLU A 130 -6.10 -1.47 -15.32
C GLU A 130 -6.96 -1.99 -14.15
N ALA A 131 -6.48 -1.88 -12.90
CA ALA A 131 -7.25 -2.25 -11.72
C ALA A 131 -8.25 -1.15 -11.31
N ASP A 132 -7.87 0.13 -11.43
CA ASP A 132 -8.73 1.27 -11.17
C ASP A 132 -8.25 2.51 -11.92
N ALA A 133 -9.07 2.96 -12.89
CA ALA A 133 -8.76 4.08 -13.79
C ALA A 133 -8.63 5.45 -13.10
N HIS A 134 -9.12 5.58 -11.84
CA HIS A 134 -9.11 6.84 -11.09
C HIS A 134 -7.77 7.07 -10.36
N ILE A 135 -6.90 6.07 -10.28
CA ILE A 135 -5.63 6.20 -9.57
C ILE A 135 -4.71 7.17 -10.31
N ARG A 136 -4.24 8.17 -9.57
CA ARG A 136 -3.39 9.26 -10.06
C ARG A 136 -1.98 9.21 -9.50
N GLY A 137 -1.72 8.37 -8.49
CA GLY A 137 -0.42 8.26 -7.87
C GLY A 137 -0.25 7.06 -6.96
N VAL A 138 0.99 6.92 -6.50
CA VAL A 138 1.43 5.95 -5.50
C VAL A 138 2.10 6.71 -4.36
N LEU A 139 1.58 6.60 -3.15
CA LEU A 139 2.11 7.25 -1.96
C LEU A 139 3.18 6.36 -1.34
N GLY A 140 4.43 6.74 -1.49
CA GLY A 140 5.58 5.94 -1.10
C GLY A 140 6.13 6.24 0.29
N LEU A 141 7.24 5.56 0.62
CA LEU A 141 7.89 5.66 1.94
C LEU A 141 8.40 7.06 2.27
N ASN A 142 8.73 7.88 1.28
CA ASN A 142 9.12 9.27 1.53
C ASN A 142 7.99 10.14 2.11
N PHE A 143 6.76 9.63 2.13
CA PHE A 143 5.65 10.16 2.90
C PHE A 143 5.36 9.27 4.12
N LEU A 144 5.19 7.97 3.91
CA LEU A 144 4.72 7.03 4.93
C LEU A 144 5.68 6.89 6.12
N SER A 145 6.98 7.02 5.90
CA SER A 145 8.01 6.87 6.94
C SER A 145 8.01 7.97 8.01
N HIS A 146 7.26 9.05 7.80
CA HIS A 146 7.10 10.10 8.81
C HIS A 146 6.12 9.70 9.92
N PHE A 147 5.42 8.57 9.79
CA PHE A 147 4.33 8.16 10.66
C PHE A 147 4.50 6.73 11.17
N GLY A 148 3.99 6.45 12.36
CA GLY A 148 3.60 5.11 12.72
C GLY A 148 2.43 4.68 11.82
N LEU A 149 2.57 3.54 11.13
CA LEU A 149 1.61 3.09 10.12
C LEU A 149 0.96 1.78 10.58
N LEU A 150 -0.38 1.76 10.72
CA LEU A 150 -1.15 0.53 10.87
C LEU A 150 -2.06 0.34 9.66
N ILE A 151 -1.89 -0.77 8.99
CA ILE A 151 -2.77 -1.26 7.93
C ILE A 151 -3.61 -2.39 8.53
N ASP A 152 -4.92 -2.22 8.61
CA ASP A 152 -5.84 -3.24 9.11
C ASP A 152 -6.82 -3.64 8.00
N TYR A 153 -6.51 -4.73 7.31
CA TYR A 153 -7.33 -5.28 6.23
C TYR A 153 -8.63 -5.89 6.73
N ARG A 154 -8.66 -6.34 8.00
CA ARG A 154 -9.86 -6.94 8.59
C ARG A 154 -10.96 -5.93 8.81
N HIS A 155 -10.60 -4.69 9.11
CA HIS A 155 -11.56 -3.63 9.43
C HIS A 155 -11.60 -2.51 8.38
N ASP A 156 -10.90 -2.67 7.23
CA ASP A 156 -10.73 -1.65 6.19
C ASP A 156 -10.28 -0.32 6.79
N LEU A 157 -9.17 -0.35 7.54
CA LEU A 157 -8.69 0.78 8.30
C LEU A 157 -7.21 1.05 8.03
N LEU A 158 -6.88 2.31 7.82
CA LEU A 158 -5.52 2.83 7.73
C LEU A 158 -5.31 3.86 8.83
N CYS A 159 -4.27 3.68 9.63
CA CYS A 159 -3.90 4.61 10.69
C CYS A 159 -2.52 5.19 10.42
N LEU A 160 -2.42 6.50 10.50
CA LEU A 160 -1.17 7.23 10.46
C LEU A 160 -1.06 8.02 11.77
N ASP A 161 0.10 7.96 12.44
CA ASP A 161 0.32 8.64 13.72
C ASP A 161 1.70 9.28 13.76
N GLU A 162 1.73 10.58 14.02
CA GLU A 162 2.97 11.36 14.24
C GLU A 162 3.49 11.25 15.68
N THR A 163 2.69 10.63 16.55
CA THR A 163 2.98 10.46 17.98
C THR A 163 3.28 9.00 18.30
N ALA A 164 3.62 8.70 19.53
CA ALA A 164 3.75 7.32 19.99
C ALA A 164 2.40 6.64 20.34
N GLY A 165 1.27 7.35 20.21
CA GLY A 165 -0.03 6.87 20.66
C GLY A 165 -0.48 5.56 20.02
N LEU A 166 -0.27 5.42 18.71
CA LEU A 166 -0.56 4.18 17.98
C LEU A 166 0.40 3.05 18.43
N GLN A 167 1.70 3.33 18.46
CA GLN A 167 2.73 2.38 18.86
C GLN A 167 2.54 1.89 20.30
N ASP A 168 2.22 2.80 21.22
CA ASP A 168 1.97 2.47 22.63
C ASP A 168 0.71 1.61 22.84
N SER A 169 -0.20 1.63 21.86
CA SER A 169 -1.49 0.94 21.93
C SER A 169 -1.51 -0.41 21.24
N VAL A 170 -0.66 -0.65 20.23
CA VAL A 170 -0.55 -1.95 19.58
C VAL A 170 0.34 -2.89 20.41
N ARG A 171 0.01 -4.18 20.37
CA ARG A 171 0.78 -5.22 21.08
C ARG A 171 1.11 -6.36 20.13
N GLY A 172 2.28 -6.93 20.27
CA GLY A 172 2.73 -8.06 19.47
C GLY A 172 4.23 -8.23 19.52
N GLU A 173 4.75 -9.19 18.77
CA GLU A 173 6.18 -9.41 18.63
C GLU A 173 6.79 -8.35 17.72
N HIS A 174 7.82 -7.67 18.19
CA HIS A 174 8.60 -6.73 17.39
C HIS A 174 9.56 -7.50 16.50
N ILE A 175 9.28 -7.53 15.21
CA ILE A 175 10.17 -8.09 14.20
C ILE A 175 11.05 -6.96 13.68
N ALA A 176 12.36 -7.09 13.91
CA ALA A 176 13.31 -6.07 13.47
C ALA A 176 13.33 -5.94 11.94
N LEU A 177 13.32 -4.71 11.45
CA LEU A 177 13.60 -4.43 10.05
C LEU A 177 15.10 -4.58 9.80
N VAL A 178 15.45 -5.25 8.72
CA VAL A 178 16.84 -5.44 8.30
C VAL A 178 17.29 -4.16 7.61
N SER A 179 18.34 -3.52 8.15
CA SER A 179 18.91 -2.33 7.53
C SER A 179 19.47 -2.66 6.14
N PRO A 180 19.10 -1.90 5.10
CA PRO A 180 19.69 -2.06 3.78
C PRO A 180 21.15 -1.62 3.78
N ARG A 181 21.92 -2.11 2.81
CA ARG A 181 23.23 -1.54 2.52
C ARG A 181 23.04 -0.13 2.01
N LYS A 182 23.87 0.82 2.46
CA LYS A 182 23.76 2.23 2.06
C LYS A 182 23.91 2.35 0.54
N SER A 183 22.85 2.74 -0.15
CA SER A 183 22.92 3.15 -1.54
C SER A 183 23.25 4.64 -1.61
N GLY A 184 24.35 5.00 -2.28
CA GLY A 184 24.68 6.39 -2.58
C GLY A 184 23.98 6.83 -3.87
N GLY A 185 23.25 7.94 -3.84
CA GLY A 185 22.60 8.53 -5.01
C GLY A 185 22.27 10.01 -4.76
N GLU A 186 22.10 10.80 -5.85
CA GLU A 186 21.76 12.22 -5.75
C GLU A 186 20.31 12.46 -5.27
N VAL A 187 19.40 11.49 -5.51
CA VAL A 187 18.02 11.54 -5.02
C VAL A 187 17.96 10.79 -3.69
N PRO A 188 17.48 11.41 -2.61
CA PRO A 188 17.36 10.75 -1.32
C PRO A 188 16.18 9.77 -1.36
N PHE A 189 16.46 8.51 -1.68
CA PHE A 189 15.48 7.44 -1.54
C PHE A 189 15.37 7.02 -0.07
N THR A 190 14.13 6.85 0.39
CA THR A 190 13.85 6.33 1.73
C THR A 190 14.24 4.86 1.81
N GLU A 191 14.77 4.42 2.95
CA GLU A 191 15.16 3.02 3.15
C GLU A 191 13.96 2.08 3.01
N ARG A 192 14.18 0.89 2.42
CA ARG A 192 13.14 -0.13 2.25
C ARG A 192 12.83 -0.80 3.58
N LEU A 193 11.58 -1.22 3.72
CA LEU A 193 11.13 -2.05 4.83
C LEU A 193 11.41 -3.51 4.50
N VAL A 194 12.49 -4.07 5.03
CA VAL A 194 12.90 -5.45 4.76
C VAL A 194 12.82 -6.27 6.03
N VAL A 195 12.23 -7.45 5.95
CA VAL A 195 12.14 -8.42 7.04
C VAL A 195 12.85 -9.72 6.67
N ALA A 196 13.40 -10.38 7.68
CA ALA A 196 14.04 -11.67 7.52
C ALA A 196 13.03 -12.79 7.82
N VAL A 197 12.92 -13.76 6.90
CA VAL A 197 12.03 -14.91 7.02
C VAL A 197 12.78 -16.21 6.72
N GLN A 198 12.19 -17.34 7.13
CA GLN A 198 12.65 -18.67 6.73
C GLN A 198 11.55 -19.37 5.94
N LEU A 199 11.89 -19.92 4.78
CA LEU A 199 10.99 -20.68 3.93
C LEU A 199 11.30 -22.18 4.04
N SER A 200 10.28 -23.01 4.07
CA SER A 200 10.42 -24.47 4.21
C SER A 200 11.29 -25.11 3.13
N GLY A 201 11.29 -24.55 1.91
CA GLY A 201 12.07 -25.05 0.78
C GLY A 201 13.48 -24.51 0.66
N THR A 202 13.91 -23.58 1.52
CA THR A 202 15.25 -22.96 1.46
C THR A 202 16.19 -23.47 2.56
N GLY A 203 15.78 -24.48 3.33
CA GLY A 203 16.51 -24.99 4.47
C GLY A 203 16.63 -23.98 5.59
N ARG A 204 17.85 -23.80 6.13
CA ARG A 204 18.09 -22.84 7.22
C ARG A 204 18.49 -21.43 6.73
N ARG A 205 18.48 -21.20 5.42
CA ARG A 205 18.85 -19.89 4.88
C ARG A 205 17.76 -18.86 5.22
N GLU A 206 18.17 -17.73 5.73
CA GLU A 206 17.35 -16.55 5.89
C GLU A 206 17.09 -15.88 4.55
N ILE A 207 15.86 -15.57 4.27
CA ILE A 207 15.38 -14.88 3.06
C ILE A 207 14.94 -13.48 3.45
N ARG A 208 15.40 -12.48 2.72
CA ARG A 208 15.11 -11.06 2.97
C ARG A 208 13.98 -10.60 2.06
N LEU A 209 12.82 -10.31 2.62
CA LEU A 209 11.65 -9.89 1.86
C LEU A 209 11.31 -8.43 2.15
N GLN A 210 11.09 -7.65 1.09
CA GLN A 210 10.58 -6.28 1.18
C GLN A 210 9.09 -6.32 1.51
N LEU A 211 8.69 -5.64 2.59
CA LEU A 211 7.28 -5.48 2.98
C LEU A 211 6.60 -4.49 2.04
N ASP A 212 5.52 -4.94 1.38
CA ASP A 212 4.93 -4.22 0.26
C ASP A 212 3.40 -4.23 0.32
N SER A 213 2.79 -3.06 0.56
CA SER A 213 1.34 -2.89 0.55
C SER A 213 0.78 -2.57 -0.86
N GLY A 214 1.65 -2.35 -1.83
CA GLY A 214 1.32 -2.16 -3.24
C GLY A 214 1.31 -3.45 -4.06
N SER A 215 1.56 -4.61 -3.42
CA SER A 215 1.60 -5.93 -4.08
C SER A 215 0.43 -6.80 -3.61
N ASP A 216 -0.14 -7.59 -4.52
CA ASP A 216 -1.21 -8.57 -4.25
C ASP A 216 -0.70 -10.00 -4.09
N GLY A 217 0.56 -10.26 -4.44
CA GLY A 217 1.16 -11.59 -4.38
C GLY A 217 2.64 -11.59 -3.95
N PRO A 218 3.08 -12.63 -3.21
CA PRO A 218 4.46 -12.76 -2.77
C PRO A 218 5.36 -13.16 -3.93
N ILE A 219 6.49 -12.43 -4.07
CA ILE A 219 7.45 -12.65 -5.13
C ILE A 219 8.78 -13.11 -4.54
N LEU A 220 9.40 -14.11 -5.13
CA LEU A 220 10.75 -14.52 -4.83
C LEU A 220 11.63 -14.32 -6.07
N TYR A 221 12.63 -13.45 -5.97
CA TYR A 221 13.54 -13.19 -7.08
C TYR A 221 14.50 -14.35 -7.29
N ALA A 222 14.74 -14.69 -8.55
CA ALA A 222 15.76 -15.67 -8.91
C ALA A 222 17.17 -15.08 -8.64
N ASP A 223 17.96 -15.80 -7.88
CA ASP A 223 19.39 -15.53 -7.72
C ASP A 223 20.21 -16.80 -7.99
N ASN A 224 21.53 -16.71 -7.84
CA ASN A 224 22.44 -17.82 -8.09
C ASN A 224 22.60 -18.76 -6.87
N SER A 225 21.82 -18.63 -5.82
CA SER A 225 21.92 -19.51 -4.65
C SER A 225 21.32 -20.90 -4.93
N GLU A 226 22.00 -21.95 -4.52
CA GLU A 226 21.57 -23.34 -4.74
C GLU A 226 20.17 -23.63 -4.16
N SER A 227 19.88 -23.10 -2.97
CA SER A 227 18.59 -23.32 -2.30
C SER A 227 17.42 -22.72 -3.07
N LYS A 228 17.59 -21.52 -3.65
CA LYS A 228 16.56 -20.92 -4.51
C LYS A 228 16.50 -21.61 -5.88
N GLN A 229 17.64 -21.99 -6.43
CA GLN A 229 17.66 -22.74 -7.70
C GLN A 229 16.87 -24.05 -7.62
N GLN A 230 16.95 -24.78 -6.51
CA GLN A 230 16.15 -26.00 -6.32
C GLN A 230 14.64 -25.71 -6.27
N LEU A 231 14.21 -24.60 -5.65
CA LEU A 231 12.81 -24.17 -5.70
C LEU A 231 12.40 -23.78 -7.12
N LEU A 232 13.25 -23.03 -7.83
CA LEU A 232 12.98 -22.55 -9.19
C LEU A 232 12.92 -23.68 -10.22
N GLN A 233 13.66 -24.78 -10.03
CA GLN A 233 13.58 -25.96 -10.89
C GLN A 233 12.21 -26.66 -10.82
N ARG A 234 11.45 -26.45 -9.74
CA ARG A 234 10.10 -27.01 -9.54
C ARG A 234 9.00 -26.01 -9.88
N ALA A 235 9.36 -24.85 -10.42
CA ALA A 235 8.39 -23.81 -10.78
C ALA A 235 7.61 -24.22 -12.02
N GLU A 236 6.30 -24.03 -11.98
CA GLU A 236 5.40 -24.23 -13.11
C GLU A 236 5.09 -22.87 -13.75
N LEU A 237 5.28 -22.76 -15.07
CA LEU A 237 4.92 -21.57 -15.80
C LEU A 237 3.40 -21.39 -15.75
N GLN A 238 2.95 -20.33 -15.10
CA GLN A 238 1.58 -19.83 -15.20
C GLN A 238 1.66 -18.42 -15.79
N GLY A 239 1.15 -18.26 -16.97
CA GLY A 239 1.03 -16.95 -17.60
C GLY A 239 -0.16 -16.95 -18.55
N PRO A 240 -0.74 -15.81 -18.86
CA PRO A 240 -1.71 -15.75 -19.94
C PRO A 240 -1.01 -16.20 -21.23
N GLU A 241 -1.61 -17.15 -21.93
CA GLU A 241 -1.16 -17.63 -23.25
C GLU A 241 -1.16 -16.54 -24.32
N VAL A 242 -1.56 -15.32 -23.96
CA VAL A 242 -1.72 -14.21 -24.90
C VAL A 242 -1.00 -12.94 -24.37
N GLY A 243 0.10 -12.57 -25.01
CA GLY A 243 0.34 -11.18 -25.41
C GLY A 243 1.48 -10.44 -24.78
N ASP A 244 1.99 -10.68 -23.60
CA ASP A 244 3.18 -9.94 -23.13
C ASP A 244 4.15 -10.83 -22.35
N ALA A 245 5.14 -11.36 -23.06
CA ALA A 245 6.23 -12.16 -22.49
C ALA A 245 7.05 -11.42 -21.39
N ARG A 246 6.82 -10.11 -21.23
CA ARG A 246 7.49 -9.28 -20.21
C ARG A 246 6.90 -9.45 -18.82
N ARG A 247 5.68 -9.99 -18.69
CA ARG A 247 4.95 -10.18 -17.42
C ARG A 247 4.72 -11.65 -17.05
N ALA A 248 5.43 -12.59 -17.66
CA ALA A 248 5.30 -13.97 -17.30
C ALA A 248 5.90 -14.24 -15.91
N PHE A 249 5.16 -14.93 -15.06
CA PHE A 249 5.61 -15.43 -13.78
C PHE A 249 5.53 -16.94 -13.76
N ALA A 250 6.47 -17.57 -13.06
CA ALA A 250 6.39 -18.98 -12.72
C ALA A 250 5.92 -19.13 -11.26
N VAL A 251 4.98 -20.05 -11.02
CA VAL A 251 4.50 -20.34 -9.67
C VAL A 251 5.42 -21.35 -9.01
N LEU A 252 5.85 -21.05 -7.80
CA LEU A 252 6.67 -21.91 -6.98
C LEU A 252 5.79 -22.87 -6.16
N PRO A 253 6.28 -24.06 -5.79
CA PRO A 253 5.60 -24.90 -4.81
C PRO A 253 5.31 -24.09 -3.54
N PRO A 254 4.10 -24.18 -2.95
CA PRO A 254 3.74 -23.42 -1.76
C PRO A 254 4.73 -23.65 -0.62
N GLN A 255 5.14 -22.58 0.06
CA GLN A 255 6.10 -22.61 1.15
C GLN A 255 5.43 -22.29 2.48
N ASP A 256 5.82 -22.97 3.56
CA ASP A 256 5.57 -22.47 4.89
C ASP A 256 6.64 -21.41 5.19
N MET A 257 6.22 -20.25 5.68
CA MET A 257 7.07 -19.12 5.98
C MET A 257 7.03 -18.82 7.49
N ASN A 258 8.20 -18.82 8.12
CA ASN A 258 8.37 -18.40 9.50
C ASN A 258 8.90 -16.97 9.52
N ILE A 259 8.25 -16.10 10.31
CA ILE A 259 8.65 -14.71 10.54
C ILE A 259 8.48 -14.40 12.04
N GLY A 260 9.60 -14.33 12.76
CA GLY A 260 9.56 -14.36 14.23
C GLY A 260 8.83 -15.62 14.73
N SER A 261 7.86 -15.44 15.62
CA SER A 261 6.99 -16.53 16.10
C SER A 261 5.81 -16.85 15.18
N HIS A 262 5.59 -16.06 14.12
CA HIS A 262 4.48 -16.26 13.18
C HIS A 262 4.82 -17.34 12.15
N ILE A 263 3.84 -18.21 11.85
CA ILE A 263 3.94 -19.22 10.81
C ILE A 263 2.81 -18.98 9.82
N VAL A 264 3.17 -18.52 8.61
CA VAL A 264 2.24 -18.39 7.49
C VAL A 264 2.38 -19.64 6.63
N ARG A 265 1.31 -20.43 6.52
CA ARG A 265 1.37 -21.73 5.84
C ARG A 265 1.01 -21.61 4.36
N LYS A 266 1.69 -22.44 3.54
CA LYS A 266 1.38 -22.63 2.11
C LYS A 266 1.37 -21.32 1.31
N VAL A 267 2.32 -20.44 1.56
CA VAL A 267 2.46 -19.16 0.84
C VAL A 267 2.80 -19.45 -0.63
N PRO A 268 1.97 -18.98 -1.59
CA PRO A 268 2.14 -19.29 -3.01
C PRO A 268 3.06 -18.27 -3.70
N PHE A 269 4.35 -18.37 -3.47
CA PHE A 269 5.32 -17.48 -4.13
C PHE A 269 5.31 -17.63 -5.65
N VAL A 270 5.52 -16.51 -6.34
CA VAL A 270 5.81 -16.49 -7.77
C VAL A 270 7.22 -15.94 -8.02
N THR A 271 7.79 -16.25 -9.17
CA THR A 271 9.07 -15.69 -9.61
C THR A 271 8.95 -15.14 -11.02
N PRO A 272 9.58 -14.01 -11.38
CA PRO A 272 9.63 -13.54 -12.75
C PRO A 272 10.23 -14.60 -13.67
N ALA A 273 9.54 -14.99 -14.75
CA ALA A 273 10.00 -16.04 -15.68
C ALA A 273 11.18 -15.56 -16.54
N ASN A 274 11.23 -14.26 -16.84
CA ASN A 274 12.32 -13.66 -17.60
C ASN A 274 13.35 -13.07 -16.66
N ARG A 275 14.52 -13.69 -16.59
CA ARG A 275 15.70 -13.11 -15.93
C ARG A 275 16.18 -11.94 -16.79
N SER A 276 15.79 -10.72 -16.47
CA SER A 276 16.44 -9.53 -17.04
C SER A 276 17.89 -9.53 -16.54
N GLN A 277 18.84 -9.75 -17.40
CA GLN A 277 20.29 -9.71 -17.07
C GLN A 277 20.75 -8.32 -16.59
N ASN A 278 19.90 -7.31 -16.67
CA ASN A 278 20.19 -5.91 -16.36
C ASN A 278 19.53 -5.42 -15.05
N VAL A 279 18.97 -6.30 -14.23
CA VAL A 279 18.48 -5.90 -12.89
C VAL A 279 19.70 -5.86 -11.97
N PRO A 280 20.03 -4.71 -11.38
CA PRO A 280 21.17 -4.62 -10.43
C PRO A 280 20.93 -5.60 -9.28
N ASP A 281 22.04 -6.03 -8.65
CA ASP A 281 21.99 -6.88 -7.45
C ASP A 281 21.00 -6.26 -6.46
N ARG A 282 19.88 -6.94 -6.26
CA ARG A 282 18.88 -6.52 -5.30
C ARG A 282 19.34 -6.90 -3.91
N GLU A 283 19.12 -6.03 -2.96
CA GLU A 283 19.45 -6.29 -1.56
C GLU A 283 18.45 -7.25 -0.91
N GLU A 284 17.21 -7.25 -1.41
CA GLU A 284 16.12 -8.15 -1.00
C GLU A 284 16.04 -9.37 -1.94
N ASP A 285 15.59 -10.47 -1.37
CA ASP A 285 15.36 -11.74 -2.08
C ASP A 285 13.97 -11.80 -2.73
N GLY A 286 13.06 -10.89 -2.37
CA GLY A 286 11.70 -10.89 -2.87
C GLY A 286 10.80 -9.86 -2.21
N ILE A 287 9.50 -10.02 -2.43
CA ILE A 287 8.43 -9.15 -1.93
C ILE A 287 7.51 -9.96 -1.01
N LEU A 288 7.14 -9.36 0.12
CA LEU A 288 6.16 -9.85 1.08
C LEU A 288 4.97 -8.89 1.10
N PRO A 289 3.84 -9.26 0.48
CA PRO A 289 2.64 -8.43 0.53
C PRO A 289 2.07 -8.33 1.94
N THR A 290 1.71 -7.11 2.35
CA THR A 290 1.09 -6.90 3.66
C THR A 290 -0.29 -7.56 3.78
N VAL A 291 -0.99 -7.76 2.65
CA VAL A 291 -2.32 -8.40 2.59
C VAL A 291 -2.31 -9.89 2.99
N LEU A 292 -1.15 -10.52 3.13
CA LEU A 292 -1.03 -11.88 3.70
C LEU A 292 -1.36 -11.93 5.20
N PHE A 293 -1.44 -10.78 5.87
CA PHE A 293 -1.75 -10.63 7.28
C PHE A 293 -3.10 -9.93 7.44
N GLN A 294 -3.78 -10.14 8.58
CA GLN A 294 -5.02 -9.41 8.87
C GLN A 294 -4.73 -7.93 9.13
N SER A 295 -3.59 -7.66 9.77
CA SER A 295 -3.12 -6.31 10.02
C SER A 295 -1.60 -6.26 10.16
N VAL A 296 -1.01 -5.11 9.86
CA VAL A 296 0.44 -4.87 9.95
C VAL A 296 0.67 -3.49 10.54
N PHE A 297 1.41 -3.43 11.65
CA PHE A 297 1.91 -2.18 12.19
C PHE A 297 3.39 -2.01 11.87
N VAL A 298 3.77 -0.83 11.39
CA VAL A 298 5.16 -0.46 11.07
C VAL A 298 5.56 0.75 11.90
N SER A 299 6.62 0.62 12.72
CA SER A 299 7.37 1.74 13.26
C SER A 299 8.63 1.93 12.43
N TYR A 300 8.59 2.93 11.55
CA TYR A 300 9.75 3.23 10.72
C TYR A 300 10.89 3.84 11.54
N SER A 301 10.57 4.72 12.51
CA SER A 301 11.54 5.36 13.40
C SER A 301 12.31 4.37 14.28
N ASP A 302 11.62 3.35 14.77
CA ASP A 302 12.20 2.35 15.69
C ASP A 302 12.59 1.05 15.00
N HIS A 303 12.47 1.01 13.66
CA HIS A 303 12.93 -0.08 12.79
C HIS A 303 12.34 -1.45 13.15
N PHE A 304 11.02 -1.53 13.37
CA PHE A 304 10.34 -2.81 13.57
C PHE A 304 8.96 -2.85 12.93
N VAL A 305 8.46 -4.06 12.74
CA VAL A 305 7.09 -4.36 12.32
C VAL A 305 6.44 -5.33 13.31
N ILE A 306 5.11 -5.21 13.48
CA ILE A 306 4.29 -6.18 14.21
C ILE A 306 3.25 -6.71 13.22
N PHE A 307 3.24 -8.02 13.05
CA PHE A 307 2.22 -8.71 12.25
C PHE A 307 1.06 -9.12 13.16
N ASP A 308 -0.18 -8.92 12.70
CA ASP A 308 -1.41 -9.20 13.42
C ASP A 308 -1.39 -8.68 14.88
N PRO A 309 -1.14 -7.36 15.11
CA PRO A 309 -1.10 -6.80 16.46
C PRO A 309 -2.44 -6.99 17.18
N LYS A 310 -2.35 -7.08 18.51
CA LYS A 310 -3.49 -7.24 19.44
C LYS A 310 -3.91 -5.90 19.99
#